data_6ebeb5520df1e2b41a01fb98e6c5ec5f
#
_entry.id   6ebeb5520df1e2b41a01fb98e6c5ec5f
#
_cell.length_a   1.000
_cell.length_b   1.000
_cell.length_c   1.000
_cell.angle_alpha   90.00
_cell.angle_beta   90.00
_cell.angle_gamma   90.00
#
_symmetry.space_group_name_H-M   'P 1'
#
loop_
_entity.id
_entity.type
_entity.pdbx_description
1 polymer ?
#
loop_
_entity_poly.entity_id
_entity_poly.type
_entity_poly.pdbx_seq_one_letter_code
_entity_poly.pdbx_strand_id
1 'polypeptide(L)'
;ALARPGRAAVAIHHANNESGVIQPIAEAAALVRAAGGWLHVDAIQSAGKIAVDMLELEADSLTLSAHKLGGPQGVGALVLKQGRAGVRILHGAGQERGLRSGTENVAGIAGFGAAAECAMRDLSQASAHAAWRDAAARAVKAAGAVVIGEDAPRLPNTLFLAVEGWDSPQQLITLDLAGVMVSAGSACSSGKVTPSKTIAAMGLDALARGAVRVSGGWSTVEGDWIRFADAWSGAYIKHRTRQAERVKEVA
;
A
#
# COMPACT_ATOMS: atom_id res chain seq x y z
N ALA A 1 -15.39 -15.26 13.24
CA ALA A 1 -14.20 -16.00 13.71
C ALA A 1 -14.05 -15.90 15.22
N LEU A 2 -14.19 -14.72 15.81
CA LEU A 2 -14.03 -14.48 17.26
C LEU A 2 -15.11 -15.13 18.15
N ALA A 3 -16.23 -15.54 17.58
CA ALA A 3 -17.32 -16.20 18.30
C ALA A 3 -17.08 -17.70 18.56
N ARG A 4 -15.95 -18.27 18.07
CA ARG A 4 -15.63 -19.70 18.30
C ARG A 4 -14.89 -19.87 19.62
N PRO A 5 -15.13 -20.98 20.39
CA PRO A 5 -14.35 -21.29 21.57
C PRO A 5 -12.85 -21.45 21.23
N GLY A 6 -11.98 -20.86 22.06
CA GLY A 6 -10.54 -20.95 21.91
C GLY A 6 -9.88 -19.57 21.72
N ARG A 7 -8.54 -19.54 21.72
CA ARG A 7 -7.77 -18.31 21.48
C ARG A 7 -7.73 -18.01 19.98
N ALA A 8 -8.26 -16.88 19.56
CA ALA A 8 -8.18 -16.42 18.17
C ALA A 8 -6.90 -15.61 17.94
N ALA A 9 -6.24 -15.82 16.80
CA ALA A 9 -5.23 -14.90 16.27
C ALA A 9 -5.84 -14.17 15.07
N VAL A 10 -5.75 -12.86 15.08
CA VAL A 10 -6.24 -11.98 14.01
C VAL A 10 -5.06 -11.23 13.43
N ALA A 11 -4.88 -11.31 12.13
CA ALA A 11 -3.88 -10.55 11.38
C ALA A 11 -4.58 -9.54 10.48
N ILE A 12 -4.22 -8.26 10.62
CA ILE A 12 -4.80 -7.16 9.82
C ILE A 12 -3.65 -6.30 9.28
N HIS A 13 -3.68 -5.98 7.99
CA HIS A 13 -2.77 -4.95 7.46
C HIS A 13 -3.26 -3.56 7.92
N HIS A 14 -2.34 -2.71 8.37
CA HIS A 14 -2.68 -1.35 8.82
C HIS A 14 -3.12 -0.47 7.65
N ALA A 15 -2.51 -0.63 6.49
CA ALA A 15 -2.93 0.04 5.27
C ALA A 15 -2.84 -0.91 4.07
N ASN A 16 -3.82 -0.83 3.17
CA ASN A 16 -3.88 -1.65 1.99
C ASN A 16 -2.81 -1.22 0.96
N ASN A 17 -2.12 -2.17 0.38
CA ASN A 17 -1.01 -1.93 -0.55
C ASN A 17 -1.44 -1.43 -1.95
N GLU A 18 -2.71 -1.56 -2.32
CA GLU A 18 -3.26 -1.06 -3.58
C GLU A 18 -3.99 0.28 -3.35
N SER A 19 -5.03 0.28 -2.53
CA SER A 19 -5.87 1.46 -2.31
C SER A 19 -5.24 2.52 -1.39
N GLY A 20 -4.29 2.11 -0.55
CA GLY A 20 -3.76 2.96 0.51
C GLY A 20 -4.72 3.17 1.68
N VAL A 21 -5.91 2.55 1.67
CA VAL A 21 -6.91 2.69 2.74
C VAL A 21 -6.34 2.18 4.06
N ILE A 22 -6.45 3.02 5.09
CA ILE A 22 -6.02 2.73 6.46
C ILE A 22 -7.16 2.02 7.17
N GLN A 23 -6.85 0.86 7.80
CA GLN A 23 -7.83 0.06 8.50
C GLN A 23 -8.05 0.57 9.93
N PRO A 24 -9.26 0.42 10.49
CA PRO A 24 -9.60 0.84 11.86
C PRO A 24 -9.03 -0.15 12.89
N ILE A 25 -7.71 -0.11 13.10
CA ILE A 25 -6.99 -1.09 13.92
C ILE A 25 -7.41 -1.01 15.38
N ALA A 26 -7.63 0.19 15.92
CA ALA A 26 -8.04 0.37 17.31
C ALA A 26 -9.40 -0.30 17.63
N GLU A 27 -10.35 -0.20 16.70
CA GLU A 27 -11.67 -0.85 16.83
C GLU A 27 -11.52 -2.38 16.76
N ALA A 28 -10.69 -2.87 15.83
CA ALA A 28 -10.39 -4.29 15.73
C ALA A 28 -9.68 -4.80 17.00
N ALA A 29 -8.74 -4.04 17.55
CA ALA A 29 -8.03 -4.37 18.78
C ALA A 29 -8.98 -4.54 19.96
N ALA A 30 -9.96 -3.65 20.11
CA ALA A 30 -10.96 -3.76 21.17
C ALA A 30 -11.75 -5.07 21.08
N LEU A 31 -12.19 -5.46 19.87
CA LEU A 31 -12.91 -6.71 19.63
C LEU A 31 -12.05 -7.96 19.90
N VAL A 32 -10.80 -7.93 19.43
CA VAL A 32 -9.84 -9.03 19.62
C VAL A 32 -9.52 -9.22 21.09
N ARG A 33 -9.30 -8.14 21.82
CA ARG A 33 -9.02 -8.15 23.26
C ARG A 33 -10.22 -8.68 24.06
N ALA A 34 -11.42 -8.22 23.76
CA ALA A 34 -12.64 -8.70 24.41
C ALA A 34 -12.83 -10.21 24.24
N ALA A 35 -12.34 -10.78 23.12
CA ALA A 35 -12.36 -12.21 22.87
C ALA A 35 -11.13 -12.97 23.43
N GLY A 36 -10.23 -12.30 24.17
CA GLY A 36 -8.97 -12.91 24.67
C GLY A 36 -8.01 -13.32 23.54
N GLY A 37 -8.13 -12.73 22.38
CA GLY A 37 -7.36 -13.05 21.20
C GLY A 37 -5.98 -12.38 21.13
N TRP A 38 -5.27 -12.61 20.03
CA TRP A 38 -3.99 -12.01 19.67
C TRP A 38 -4.17 -11.15 18.40
N LEU A 39 -3.72 -9.90 18.45
CA LEU A 39 -3.73 -9.02 17.28
C LEU A 39 -2.32 -8.87 16.70
N HIS A 40 -2.16 -9.29 15.46
CA HIS A 40 -1.00 -8.99 14.62
C HIS A 40 -1.35 -7.89 13.64
N VAL A 41 -0.53 -6.85 13.57
CA VAL A 41 -0.70 -5.75 12.61
C VAL A 41 0.45 -5.77 11.60
N ASP A 42 0.12 -5.91 10.32
CA ASP A 42 1.08 -5.70 9.24
C ASP A 42 1.16 -4.19 8.95
N ALA A 43 2.23 -3.55 9.44
CA ALA A 43 2.48 -2.12 9.24
C ALA A 43 3.43 -1.84 8.06
N ILE A 44 3.69 -2.82 7.19
CA ILE A 44 4.64 -2.71 6.08
C ILE A 44 4.33 -1.52 5.16
N GLN A 45 3.06 -1.24 4.91
CA GLN A 45 2.66 -0.14 4.04
C GLN A 45 2.53 1.21 4.77
N SER A 46 2.28 1.22 6.06
CA SER A 46 2.00 2.43 6.85
C SER A 46 3.24 3.04 7.50
N ALA A 47 4.18 2.21 7.96
CA ALA A 47 5.41 2.69 8.58
C ALA A 47 6.17 3.64 7.66
N GLY A 48 6.66 4.75 8.24
CA GLY A 48 7.36 5.81 7.51
C GLY A 48 6.51 6.67 6.57
N LYS A 49 5.18 6.49 6.57
CA LYS A 49 4.24 7.29 5.78
C LYS A 49 3.20 7.97 6.68
N ILE A 50 2.82 7.29 7.74
CA ILE A 50 2.01 7.80 8.86
C ILE A 50 2.66 7.35 10.17
N ALA A 51 2.26 7.98 11.27
CA ALA A 51 2.68 7.53 12.61
C ALA A 51 2.19 6.10 12.85
N VAL A 52 3.08 5.25 13.37
CA VAL A 52 2.79 3.88 13.75
C VAL A 52 3.30 3.68 15.17
N ASP A 53 2.41 3.71 16.14
CA ASP A 53 2.70 3.41 17.53
C ASP A 53 2.01 2.10 17.92
N MET A 54 2.80 1.11 18.35
CA MET A 54 2.30 -0.20 18.73
C MET A 54 1.38 -0.15 19.95
N LEU A 55 1.59 0.82 20.85
CA LEU A 55 0.76 0.98 22.04
C LEU A 55 -0.59 1.60 21.69
N GLU A 56 -0.61 2.62 20.83
CA GLU A 56 -1.85 3.24 20.33
C GLU A 56 -2.67 2.27 19.48
N LEU A 57 -2.00 1.45 18.66
CA LEU A 57 -2.64 0.40 17.88
C LEU A 57 -3.09 -0.80 18.72
N GLU A 58 -2.65 -0.86 20.00
CA GLU A 58 -2.90 -1.97 20.93
C GLU A 58 -2.57 -3.35 20.35
N ALA A 59 -1.60 -3.39 19.43
CA ALA A 59 -1.14 -4.60 18.77
C ALA A 59 -0.29 -5.48 19.70
N ASP A 60 -0.43 -6.79 19.59
CA ASP A 60 0.43 -7.75 20.26
C ASP A 60 1.73 -7.98 19.48
N SER A 61 1.68 -7.79 18.17
CA SER A 61 2.84 -7.86 17.28
C SER A 61 2.67 -6.99 16.05
N LEU A 62 3.82 -6.47 15.50
CA LEU A 62 3.89 -5.71 14.27
C LEU A 62 4.91 -6.34 13.31
N THR A 63 4.64 -6.26 12.01
CA THR A 63 5.64 -6.53 10.97
C THR A 63 6.00 -5.27 10.21
N LEU A 64 7.31 -5.15 9.90
CA LEU A 64 7.91 -4.07 9.12
C LEU A 64 8.81 -4.65 8.04
N SER A 65 9.04 -3.90 6.94
CA SER A 65 9.95 -4.29 5.88
C SER A 65 10.80 -3.11 5.43
N ALA A 66 12.12 -3.29 5.44
CA ALA A 66 13.09 -2.23 5.15
C ALA A 66 12.88 -1.60 3.77
N HIS A 67 12.66 -2.40 2.72
CA HIS A 67 12.51 -1.90 1.34
C HIS A 67 11.25 -1.04 1.13
N LYS A 68 10.32 -1.03 2.07
CA LYS A 68 9.14 -0.13 2.06
C LYS A 68 9.39 1.22 2.72
N LEU A 69 10.52 1.34 3.41
CA LEU A 69 11.01 2.56 4.06
C LEU A 69 12.19 3.21 3.31
N GLY A 70 12.54 2.71 2.13
CA GLY A 70 13.74 3.15 1.41
C GLY A 70 15.03 2.43 1.84
N GLY A 71 14.93 1.40 2.65
CA GLY A 71 16.04 0.55 3.06
C GLY A 71 16.29 -0.64 2.13
N PRO A 72 17.25 -1.51 2.47
CA PRO A 72 17.65 -2.64 1.63
C PRO A 72 16.56 -3.72 1.58
N GLN A 73 16.56 -4.48 0.47
CA GLN A 73 15.71 -5.67 0.33
C GLN A 73 16.22 -6.83 1.20
N GLY A 74 15.32 -7.77 1.51
CA GLY A 74 15.67 -9.01 2.23
C GLY A 74 15.79 -8.84 3.74
N VAL A 75 15.40 -7.69 4.30
CA VAL A 75 15.41 -7.40 5.74
C VAL A 75 14.05 -6.87 6.17
N GLY A 76 13.58 -7.34 7.31
CA GLY A 76 12.36 -6.89 7.96
C GLY A 76 12.46 -7.10 9.47
N ALA A 77 11.44 -6.66 10.19
CA ALA A 77 11.36 -6.83 11.63
C ALA A 77 9.98 -7.35 12.05
N LEU A 78 9.98 -8.26 13.02
CA LEU A 78 8.82 -8.61 13.83
C LEU A 78 9.00 -7.95 15.20
N VAL A 79 8.13 -7.02 15.53
CA VAL A 79 8.09 -6.35 16.81
C VAL A 79 7.05 -7.04 17.68
N LEU A 80 7.43 -7.44 18.91
CA LEU A 80 6.54 -8.07 19.87
C LEU A 80 6.28 -7.12 21.03
N LYS A 81 5.05 -7.05 21.49
CA LYS A 81 4.70 -6.34 22.73
C LYS A 81 5.48 -6.93 23.90
N GLN A 82 5.94 -6.07 24.81
CA GLN A 82 6.65 -6.50 26.02
C GLN A 82 5.86 -7.57 26.79
N GLY A 83 6.53 -8.61 27.22
CA GLY A 83 5.90 -9.76 27.90
C GLY A 83 5.26 -10.79 26.96
N ARG A 84 5.26 -10.56 25.66
CA ARG A 84 4.84 -11.57 24.67
C ARG A 84 6.04 -12.39 24.22
N ALA A 85 5.86 -13.71 24.11
CA ALA A 85 6.89 -14.63 23.63
C ALA A 85 6.70 -14.88 22.14
N GLY A 86 7.78 -14.79 21.36
CA GLY A 86 7.81 -15.27 20.01
C GLY A 86 7.87 -16.79 19.95
N VAL A 87 7.31 -17.37 18.90
CA VAL A 87 7.43 -18.80 18.61
C VAL A 87 8.58 -19.01 17.63
N ARG A 88 9.52 -19.90 17.98
CA ARG A 88 10.59 -20.29 17.08
C ARG A 88 10.01 -21.08 15.91
N ILE A 89 10.19 -20.56 14.71
CA ILE A 89 9.76 -21.21 13.46
C ILE A 89 10.96 -21.90 12.79
N LEU A 90 12.12 -21.24 12.76
CA LEU A 90 13.35 -21.78 12.20
C LEU A 90 14.26 -22.25 13.34
N HIS A 91 14.45 -23.57 13.43
CA HIS A 91 15.27 -24.21 14.44
C HIS A 91 16.73 -24.28 14.01
N GLY A 92 17.67 -24.17 14.97
CA GLY A 92 19.12 -24.22 14.78
C GLY A 92 19.85 -23.52 15.92
N ALA A 93 20.86 -22.70 15.58
CA ALA A 93 21.66 -21.95 16.56
C ALA A 93 20.89 -20.78 17.20
N GLY A 94 21.60 -20.00 18.03
CA GLY A 94 20.98 -19.04 18.95
C GLY A 94 20.71 -17.62 18.39
N GLN A 95 20.78 -17.43 17.07
CA GLN A 95 20.54 -16.11 16.47
C GLN A 95 19.15 -15.55 16.80
N GLU A 96 19.04 -14.23 16.77
CA GLU A 96 17.80 -13.53 17.13
C GLU A 96 17.25 -13.97 18.50
N ARG A 97 18.13 -14.09 19.47
CA ARG A 97 17.80 -14.59 20.82
C ARG A 97 17.17 -15.99 20.82
N GLY A 98 17.53 -16.81 19.83
CA GLY A 98 17.01 -18.14 19.64
C GLY A 98 15.65 -18.22 18.94
N LEU A 99 15.12 -17.13 18.45
CA LEU A 99 13.80 -17.10 17.77
C LEU A 99 13.87 -17.41 16.28
N ARG A 100 15.01 -17.11 15.62
CA ARG A 100 15.21 -17.38 14.21
C ARG A 100 16.68 -17.72 13.93
N SER A 101 16.92 -18.91 13.44
CA SER A 101 18.25 -19.40 13.14
C SER A 101 18.76 -18.90 11.78
N GLY A 102 20.07 -18.92 11.58
CA GLY A 102 20.80 -18.42 10.43
C GLY A 102 21.54 -17.13 10.72
N THR A 103 22.70 -16.95 10.12
CA THR A 103 23.54 -15.75 10.29
C THR A 103 22.75 -14.49 9.99
N GLU A 104 22.90 -13.50 10.82
CA GLU A 104 22.25 -12.20 10.69
C GLU A 104 22.81 -11.43 9.48
N ASN A 105 21.93 -10.83 8.70
CA ASN A 105 22.31 -9.89 7.63
C ASN A 105 22.64 -8.52 8.25
N VAL A 106 23.81 -8.42 8.87
CA VAL A 106 24.23 -7.22 9.62
C VAL A 106 24.18 -5.95 8.77
N ALA A 107 24.68 -6.02 7.53
CA ALA A 107 24.67 -4.87 6.61
C ALA A 107 23.23 -4.43 6.29
N GLY A 108 22.35 -5.39 5.99
CA GLY A 108 20.93 -5.11 5.74
C GLY A 108 20.21 -4.55 6.96
N ILE A 109 20.49 -5.07 8.16
CA ILE A 109 19.91 -4.60 9.42
C ILE A 109 20.37 -3.17 9.73
N ALA A 110 21.66 -2.85 9.55
CA ALA A 110 22.18 -1.49 9.71
C ALA A 110 21.51 -0.51 8.73
N GLY A 111 21.38 -0.91 7.45
CA GLY A 111 20.66 -0.13 6.43
C GLY A 111 19.17 0.06 6.75
N PHE A 112 18.52 -0.94 7.36
CA PHE A 112 17.15 -0.81 7.83
C PHE A 112 17.04 0.21 8.96
N GLY A 113 17.95 0.19 9.94
CA GLY A 113 17.99 1.19 11.02
C GLY A 113 18.12 2.61 10.47
N ALA A 114 19.06 2.86 9.56
CA ALA A 114 19.25 4.16 8.92
C ALA A 114 17.99 4.61 8.14
N ALA A 115 17.34 3.69 7.40
CA ALA A 115 16.10 3.99 6.68
C ALA A 115 14.94 4.32 7.62
N ALA A 116 14.84 3.62 8.75
CA ALA A 116 13.82 3.89 9.76
C ALA A 116 13.99 5.28 10.39
N GLU A 117 15.22 5.68 10.71
CA GLU A 117 15.51 7.03 11.22
C GLU A 117 15.18 8.12 10.20
N CYS A 118 15.49 7.92 8.92
CA CYS A 118 15.11 8.84 7.85
C CYS A 118 13.58 8.93 7.73
N ALA A 119 12.91 7.80 7.67
CA ALA A 119 11.45 7.72 7.55
C ALA A 119 10.74 8.42 8.72
N MET A 120 11.26 8.34 9.94
CA MET A 120 10.73 9.06 11.10
C MET A 120 10.82 10.58 10.94
N ARG A 121 11.94 11.10 10.37
CA ARG A 121 12.08 12.53 10.08
C ARG A 121 11.11 12.99 8.99
N ASP A 122 10.92 12.16 7.96
CA ASP A 122 10.10 12.47 6.79
C ASP A 122 8.58 12.46 7.09
N LEU A 123 8.17 11.91 8.24
CA LEU A 123 6.76 11.96 8.69
C LEU A 123 6.21 13.39 8.76
N SER A 124 7.06 14.38 9.02
CA SER A 124 6.66 15.80 9.02
C SER A 124 6.10 16.28 7.66
N GLN A 125 6.44 15.59 6.56
CA GLN A 125 6.00 15.92 5.21
C GLN A 125 4.69 15.21 4.81
N ALA A 126 4.13 14.36 5.66
CA ALA A 126 2.96 13.55 5.34
C ALA A 126 1.75 14.40 4.90
N SER A 127 1.53 15.56 5.53
CA SER A 127 0.45 16.48 5.16
C SER A 127 0.62 17.07 3.76
N ALA A 128 1.85 17.44 3.38
CA ALA A 128 2.15 17.95 2.05
C ALA A 128 1.92 16.86 0.99
N HIS A 129 2.42 15.65 1.22
CA HIS A 129 2.18 14.51 0.33
C HIS A 129 0.68 14.21 0.17
N ALA A 130 -0.10 14.28 1.25
CA ALA A 130 -1.55 14.10 1.19
C ALA A 130 -2.22 15.19 0.32
N ALA A 131 -1.81 16.45 0.48
CA ALA A 131 -2.35 17.56 -0.31
C ALA A 131 -2.06 17.39 -1.81
N TRP A 132 -0.84 17.00 -2.18
CA TRP A 132 -0.44 16.76 -3.57
C TRP A 132 -1.20 15.57 -4.18
N ARG A 133 -1.28 14.44 -3.45
CA ARG A 133 -2.10 13.29 -3.84
C ARG A 133 -3.55 13.68 -4.09
N ASP A 134 -4.15 14.47 -3.19
CA ASP A 134 -5.56 14.85 -3.29
C ASP A 134 -5.80 15.84 -4.44
N ALA A 135 -4.84 16.72 -4.74
CA ALA A 135 -4.90 17.58 -5.92
C ALA A 135 -4.88 16.75 -7.20
N ALA A 136 -3.97 15.78 -7.31
CA ALA A 136 -3.91 14.85 -8.44
C ALA A 136 -5.20 14.01 -8.55
N ALA A 137 -5.74 13.52 -7.41
CA ALA A 137 -6.99 12.77 -7.38
C ALA A 137 -8.16 13.59 -7.95
N ARG A 138 -8.28 14.87 -7.56
CA ARG A 138 -9.31 15.77 -8.13
C ARG A 138 -9.16 15.96 -9.63
N ALA A 139 -7.92 16.14 -10.11
CA ALA A 139 -7.67 16.33 -11.54
C ALA A 139 -8.04 15.10 -12.39
N VAL A 140 -7.61 13.90 -11.98
CA VAL A 140 -7.97 12.68 -12.71
C VAL A 140 -9.45 12.35 -12.62
N LYS A 141 -10.09 12.66 -11.49
CA LYS A 141 -11.55 12.51 -11.30
C LYS A 141 -12.34 13.44 -12.22
N ALA A 142 -11.90 14.68 -12.40
CA ALA A 142 -12.49 15.62 -13.36
C ALA A 142 -12.37 15.12 -14.81
N ALA A 143 -11.33 14.36 -15.14
CA ALA A 143 -11.17 13.72 -16.44
C ALA A 143 -12.01 12.43 -16.61
N GLY A 144 -12.59 11.89 -15.53
CA GLY A 144 -13.49 10.73 -15.54
C GLY A 144 -12.98 9.48 -14.83
N ALA A 145 -11.89 9.56 -14.06
CA ALA A 145 -11.46 8.45 -13.21
C ALA A 145 -12.38 8.26 -12.00
N VAL A 146 -12.48 7.00 -11.55
CA VAL A 146 -13.00 6.65 -10.23
C VAL A 146 -11.83 6.52 -9.28
N VAL A 147 -11.81 7.28 -8.19
CA VAL A 147 -10.80 7.17 -7.13
C VAL A 147 -11.26 6.12 -6.12
N ILE A 148 -10.50 5.05 -5.99
CA ILE A 148 -10.87 3.92 -5.15
C ILE A 148 -10.52 4.22 -3.68
N GLY A 149 -11.51 4.05 -2.80
CA GLY A 149 -11.38 4.28 -1.35
C GLY A 149 -11.28 5.78 -0.98
N GLU A 150 -11.82 6.69 -1.79
CA GLU A 150 -11.73 8.14 -1.55
C GLU A 150 -12.42 8.59 -0.26
N ASP A 151 -13.46 7.89 0.18
CA ASP A 151 -14.24 8.21 1.37
C ASP A 151 -13.62 7.68 2.68
N ALA A 152 -12.51 6.94 2.60
CA ALA A 152 -11.82 6.38 3.75
C ALA A 152 -10.50 7.10 4.03
N PRO A 153 -9.99 7.06 5.29
CA PRO A 153 -8.62 7.47 5.58
C PRO A 153 -7.61 6.70 4.71
N ARG A 154 -6.66 7.41 4.11
CA ARG A 154 -5.69 6.82 3.16
C ARG A 154 -4.26 7.28 3.45
N LEU A 155 -3.30 6.45 3.08
CA LEU A 155 -1.89 6.82 3.09
C LEU A 155 -1.67 8.11 2.29
N PRO A 156 -0.81 9.03 2.77
CA PRO A 156 -0.60 10.32 2.14
C PRO A 156 0.00 10.22 0.73
N ASN A 157 0.69 9.15 0.44
CA ASN A 157 1.48 8.96 -0.76
C ASN A 157 0.91 7.96 -1.78
N THR A 158 -0.33 7.50 -1.60
CA THR A 158 -0.93 6.47 -2.47
C THR A 158 -2.26 6.94 -3.04
N LEU A 159 -2.37 6.92 -4.37
CA LEU A 159 -3.59 7.14 -5.12
C LEU A 159 -3.90 5.88 -5.91
N PHE A 160 -5.09 5.33 -5.74
CA PHE A 160 -5.59 4.22 -6.52
C PHE A 160 -6.79 4.66 -7.32
N LEU A 161 -6.69 4.56 -8.62
CA LEU A 161 -7.73 5.00 -9.54
C LEU A 161 -8.04 3.93 -10.56
N ALA A 162 -9.24 3.97 -11.13
CA ALA A 162 -9.65 3.06 -12.16
C ALA A 162 -10.59 3.73 -13.16
N VAL A 163 -10.62 3.20 -14.36
CA VAL A 163 -11.58 3.55 -15.41
C VAL A 163 -12.05 2.29 -16.11
N GLU A 164 -13.26 2.32 -16.60
CA GLU A 164 -13.78 1.28 -17.49
C GLU A 164 -13.30 1.53 -18.93
N GLY A 165 -13.03 0.45 -19.66
CA GLY A 165 -12.71 0.50 -21.08
C GLY A 165 -11.28 0.93 -21.44
N TRP A 166 -10.40 1.16 -20.44
CA TRP A 166 -8.98 1.40 -20.66
C TRP A 166 -8.15 0.54 -19.71
N ASP A 167 -7.71 -0.60 -20.20
CA ASP A 167 -7.02 -1.63 -19.40
C ASP A 167 -5.68 -1.14 -18.83
N SER A 168 -5.34 -1.58 -17.62
CA SER A 168 -4.10 -1.22 -16.91
C SER A 168 -2.83 -1.36 -17.74
N PRO A 169 -2.59 -2.45 -18.52
CA PRO A 169 -1.38 -2.56 -19.34
C PRO A 169 -1.23 -1.42 -20.36
N GLN A 170 -2.35 -0.99 -20.96
CA GLN A 170 -2.35 0.12 -21.93
C GLN A 170 -2.03 1.45 -21.21
N GLN A 171 -2.60 1.66 -20.01
CA GLN A 171 -2.31 2.83 -19.20
C GLN A 171 -0.83 2.87 -18.81
N LEU A 172 -0.26 1.75 -18.34
CA LEU A 172 1.15 1.67 -17.96
C LEU A 172 2.07 2.07 -19.10
N ILE A 173 1.89 1.45 -20.28
CA ILE A 173 2.71 1.76 -21.47
C ILE A 173 2.57 3.23 -21.87
N THR A 174 1.34 3.75 -21.86
CA THR A 174 1.08 5.14 -22.24
C THR A 174 1.73 6.13 -21.29
N LEU A 175 1.69 5.87 -20.00
CA LEU A 175 2.29 6.72 -18.97
C LEU A 175 3.81 6.60 -18.96
N ASP A 176 4.36 5.39 -19.15
CA ASP A 176 5.80 5.16 -19.25
C ASP A 176 6.41 5.95 -20.41
N LEU A 177 5.77 5.94 -21.58
CA LEU A 177 6.17 6.75 -22.74
C LEU A 177 6.09 8.27 -22.47
N ALA A 178 5.27 8.69 -21.51
CA ALA A 178 5.19 10.08 -21.04
C ALA A 178 6.17 10.38 -19.89
N GLY A 179 7.04 9.42 -19.52
CA GLY A 179 8.01 9.55 -18.43
C GLY A 179 7.40 9.45 -17.03
N VAL A 180 6.24 8.81 -16.91
CA VAL A 180 5.53 8.61 -15.63
C VAL A 180 5.41 7.13 -15.32
N MET A 181 6.12 6.67 -14.31
CA MET A 181 6.12 5.27 -13.89
C MET A 181 5.04 5.03 -12.83
N VAL A 182 4.11 4.13 -13.12
CA VAL A 182 3.01 3.74 -12.22
C VAL A 182 2.90 2.21 -12.15
N SER A 183 2.05 1.70 -11.28
CA SER A 183 1.84 0.25 -11.15
C SER A 183 0.42 -0.15 -11.50
N ALA A 184 0.24 -1.29 -12.15
CA ALA A 184 -1.07 -1.95 -12.23
C ALA A 184 -1.42 -2.56 -10.86
N GLY A 185 -2.73 -2.70 -10.56
CA GLY A 185 -3.27 -3.08 -9.26
C GLY A 185 -2.45 -4.08 -8.44
N SER A 186 -2.39 -5.37 -8.83
CA SER A 186 -1.61 -6.38 -8.11
C SER A 186 -0.16 -6.48 -8.64
N ALA A 187 0.69 -5.50 -8.34
CA ALA A 187 2.10 -5.48 -8.77
C ALA A 187 2.96 -6.67 -8.28
N CYS A 188 2.44 -7.49 -7.35
CA CYS A 188 3.15 -8.66 -6.80
C CYS A 188 2.91 -9.97 -7.57
N SER A 189 2.12 -9.99 -8.63
CA SER A 189 1.89 -11.21 -9.43
C SER A 189 2.88 -11.27 -10.60
N SER A 190 3.96 -11.99 -10.40
CA SER A 190 4.94 -12.56 -11.38
C SER A 190 4.65 -12.23 -12.87
N GLY A 191 4.83 -10.97 -13.30
CA GLY A 191 4.91 -10.60 -14.71
C GLY A 191 3.60 -10.61 -15.52
N LYS A 192 2.48 -11.06 -15.00
CA LYS A 192 1.16 -10.96 -15.66
C LYS A 192 0.30 -9.95 -14.92
N VAL A 193 -0.16 -8.92 -15.62
CA VAL A 193 -1.14 -7.97 -15.09
C VAL A 193 -2.48 -8.70 -14.99
N THR A 194 -2.92 -8.95 -13.76
CA THR A 194 -4.24 -9.51 -13.46
C THR A 194 -5.17 -8.41 -12.96
N PRO A 195 -6.50 -8.54 -13.18
CA PRO A 195 -7.47 -7.62 -12.59
C PRO A 195 -7.27 -7.48 -11.08
N SER A 196 -7.48 -6.28 -10.53
CA SER A 196 -7.32 -6.03 -9.10
C SER A 196 -8.33 -6.84 -8.28
N LYS A 197 -7.83 -7.75 -7.44
CA LYS A 197 -8.66 -8.49 -6.48
C LYS A 197 -9.24 -7.59 -5.40
N THR A 198 -8.55 -6.52 -5.06
CA THR A 198 -9.01 -5.52 -4.09
C THR A 198 -10.27 -4.83 -4.61
N ILE A 199 -10.27 -4.37 -5.86
CA ILE A 199 -11.43 -3.74 -6.49
C ILE A 199 -12.59 -4.73 -6.64
N ALA A 200 -12.32 -5.96 -7.07
CA ALA A 200 -13.34 -6.99 -7.17
C ALA A 200 -13.98 -7.31 -5.79
N ALA A 201 -13.17 -7.40 -4.73
CA ALA A 201 -13.67 -7.59 -3.37
C ALA A 201 -14.53 -6.40 -2.84
N MET A 202 -14.38 -5.22 -3.43
CA MET A 202 -15.21 -4.04 -3.16
C MET A 202 -16.51 -4.01 -3.98
N GLY A 203 -16.76 -5.02 -4.82
CA GLY A 203 -17.94 -5.09 -5.70
C GLY A 203 -17.86 -4.18 -6.93
N LEU A 204 -16.66 -3.77 -7.34
CA LEU A 204 -16.41 -2.85 -8.45
C LEU A 204 -15.75 -3.58 -9.64
N ASP A 205 -16.21 -4.79 -9.96
CA ASP A 205 -15.58 -5.71 -10.93
C ASP A 205 -15.32 -5.07 -12.30
N ALA A 206 -16.23 -4.22 -12.80
CA ALA A 206 -16.09 -3.51 -14.06
C ALA A 206 -14.82 -2.63 -14.13
N LEU A 207 -14.36 -2.11 -12.98
CA LEU A 207 -13.20 -1.25 -12.85
C LEU A 207 -11.89 -2.03 -12.65
N ALA A 208 -11.96 -3.32 -12.27
CA ALA A 208 -10.80 -4.10 -11.84
C ALA A 208 -9.69 -4.24 -12.89
N ARG A 209 -10.04 -4.18 -14.19
CA ARG A 209 -9.09 -4.27 -15.31
C ARG A 209 -8.40 -2.94 -15.63
N GLY A 210 -9.06 -1.83 -15.34
CA GLY A 210 -8.58 -0.47 -15.63
C GLY A 210 -7.91 0.22 -14.43
N ALA A 211 -7.48 -0.55 -13.43
CA ALA A 211 -6.96 0.00 -12.18
C ALA A 211 -5.46 0.30 -12.24
N VAL A 212 -5.07 1.49 -11.78
CA VAL A 212 -3.69 1.95 -11.70
C VAL A 212 -3.41 2.53 -10.32
N ARG A 213 -2.30 2.09 -9.69
CA ARG A 213 -1.80 2.66 -8.45
C ARG A 213 -0.66 3.62 -8.74
N VAL A 214 -0.77 4.81 -8.19
CA VAL A 214 0.25 5.86 -8.20
C VAL A 214 0.78 6.02 -6.78
N SER A 215 2.09 5.99 -6.63
CA SER A 215 2.72 6.08 -5.31
C SER A 215 3.88 7.06 -5.34
N GLY A 216 3.88 8.00 -4.39
CA GLY A 216 5.03 8.86 -4.11
C GLY A 216 6.01 8.17 -3.16
N GLY A 217 7.29 8.50 -3.29
CA GLY A 217 8.35 8.13 -2.38
C GLY A 217 8.87 9.35 -1.60
N TRP A 218 9.91 9.14 -0.81
CA TRP A 218 10.55 10.18 0.01
C TRP A 218 11.13 11.36 -0.80
N SER A 219 11.47 11.14 -2.07
CA SER A 219 11.99 12.19 -2.97
C SER A 219 10.93 12.80 -3.88
N THR A 220 9.68 12.35 -3.80
CA THR A 220 8.59 12.87 -4.63
C THR A 220 8.22 14.29 -4.22
N VAL A 221 8.04 15.15 -5.21
CA VAL A 221 7.64 16.54 -5.03
C VAL A 221 6.27 16.80 -5.68
N GLU A 222 5.68 17.95 -5.41
CA GLU A 222 4.39 18.35 -5.97
C GLU A 222 4.34 18.26 -7.50
N GLY A 223 5.42 18.70 -8.17
CA GLY A 223 5.53 18.66 -9.63
C GLY A 223 5.40 17.27 -10.24
N ASP A 224 5.77 16.22 -9.50
CA ASP A 224 5.61 14.84 -9.97
C ASP A 224 4.13 14.42 -10.01
N TRP A 225 3.36 14.82 -9.01
CA TRP A 225 1.92 14.58 -8.95
C TRP A 225 1.15 15.37 -10.03
N ILE A 226 1.57 16.61 -10.30
CA ILE A 226 1.00 17.44 -11.39
C ILE A 226 1.29 16.76 -12.72
N ARG A 227 2.55 16.39 -12.98
CA ARG A 227 2.96 15.70 -14.21
C ARG A 227 2.17 14.42 -14.43
N PHE A 228 1.99 13.61 -13.37
CA PHE A 228 1.16 12.41 -13.46
C PHE A 228 -0.28 12.76 -13.87
N ALA A 229 -0.92 13.71 -13.17
CA ALA A 229 -2.32 14.06 -13.39
C ALA A 229 -2.55 14.58 -14.82
N ASP A 230 -1.66 15.42 -15.32
CA ASP A 230 -1.72 15.97 -16.67
C ASP A 230 -1.51 14.88 -17.74
N ALA A 231 -0.50 14.03 -17.55
CA ALA A 231 -0.19 12.94 -18.48
C ALA A 231 -1.36 11.94 -18.56
N TRP A 232 -1.88 11.52 -17.39
CA TRP A 232 -2.98 10.57 -17.32
C TRP A 232 -4.27 11.15 -17.94
N SER A 233 -4.66 12.36 -17.53
CA SER A 233 -5.89 13.01 -18.02
C SER A 233 -5.85 13.26 -19.51
N GLY A 234 -4.74 13.77 -20.04
CA GLY A 234 -4.56 14.00 -21.48
C GLY A 234 -4.60 12.71 -22.29
N ALA A 235 -3.98 11.65 -21.78
CA ALA A 235 -3.99 10.33 -22.42
C ALA A 235 -5.39 9.69 -22.41
N TYR A 236 -6.11 9.80 -21.30
CA TYR A 236 -7.46 9.24 -21.17
C TYR A 236 -8.46 9.95 -22.08
N ILE A 237 -8.40 11.27 -22.19
CA ILE A 237 -9.24 12.03 -23.12
C ILE A 237 -9.00 11.56 -24.56
N LYS A 238 -7.74 11.43 -24.98
CA LYS A 238 -7.38 10.90 -26.32
C LYS A 238 -7.89 9.47 -26.53
N HIS A 239 -7.78 8.62 -25.52
CA HIS A 239 -8.27 7.24 -25.57
C HIS A 239 -9.79 7.20 -25.79
N ARG A 240 -10.55 7.99 -25.04
CA ARG A 240 -12.02 8.10 -25.19
C ARG A 240 -12.44 8.61 -26.57
N THR A 241 -11.77 9.62 -27.08
CA THR A 241 -12.05 10.16 -28.43
C THR A 241 -11.89 9.08 -29.49
N ARG A 242 -10.76 8.35 -29.47
CA ARG A 242 -10.52 7.25 -30.41
C ARG A 242 -11.54 6.11 -30.30
N GLN A 243 -12.00 5.78 -29.08
CA GLN A 243 -13.05 4.79 -28.90
C GLN A 243 -14.37 5.25 -29.52
N ALA A 244 -14.75 6.51 -29.31
CA ALA A 244 -15.98 7.07 -29.86
C ALA A 244 -15.96 7.11 -31.43
N GLU A 245 -14.80 7.39 -32.03
CA GLU A 245 -14.61 7.35 -33.48
C GLU A 245 -14.79 5.92 -34.02
N ARG A 246 -14.16 4.92 -33.41
CA ARG A 246 -14.29 3.51 -33.81
C ARG A 246 -15.72 2.98 -33.74
N VAL A 247 -16.49 3.39 -32.75
CA VAL A 247 -17.90 2.99 -32.63
C VAL A 247 -18.72 3.57 -33.79
N LYS A 248 -18.42 4.80 -34.21
CA LYS A 248 -19.10 5.43 -35.37
C LYS A 248 -18.74 4.81 -36.72
N GLU A 249 -17.52 4.27 -36.87
CA GLU A 249 -17.09 3.60 -38.12
C GLU A 249 -17.71 2.21 -38.29
N VAL A 250 -18.21 1.57 -37.19
CA VAL A 250 -18.78 0.21 -37.19
C VAL A 250 -20.32 0.23 -37.19
N ALA A 251 -20.94 1.37 -36.90
CA ALA A 251 -22.40 1.58 -36.90
C ALA A 251 -22.91 2.08 -38.26
#